data_56a0c39e33217eafc2572d92a5bf0d4a
#
_entry.id   56a0c39e33217eafc2572d92a5bf0d4a
#
_cell.length_a   1.000
_cell.length_b   1.000
_cell.length_c   1.000
_cell.angle_alpha   90.00
_cell.angle_beta   90.00
_cell.angle_gamma   90.00
#
_symmetry.space_group_name_H-M   'P 1'
#
loop_
_entity.id
_entity.type
_entity.pdbx_description
1 polymer ?
#
loop_
_entity_poly.entity_id
_entity_poly.type
_entity_poly.pdbx_seq_one_letter_code
_entity_poly.pdbx_strand_id
1 'polypeptide(L)'
;MTDRRPKIAALIADAFQEEEYFFPKVALNEAGYDVEVVSSRKEPVEIYSYFTRTGLLDVDRAIMEARPEDYVGVLIPGGARSPALLAEDSRVTTFVQDVSARGGVIACVCRGSLLAARSKVVASRRMTGFNDNASYPELVVQPDAEAAGATWVQDAPVVVDRNLVTSPHPRHSAAFSAAIVEALRGK
;
A
#
# COMPACT_ATOMS: atom_id res chain seq x y z
N MET A 1 -31.42 1.97 5.95
CA MET A 1 -30.17 1.42 5.37
C MET A 1 -29.04 2.20 6.01
N THR A 2 -28.21 1.57 6.84
CA THR A 2 -27.04 2.21 7.42
C THR A 2 -26.08 2.52 6.28
N ASP A 3 -25.89 3.79 6.02
CA ASP A 3 -24.94 4.32 5.02
C ASP A 3 -23.50 4.03 5.52
N ARG A 4 -23.08 2.78 5.35
CA ARG A 4 -21.76 2.31 5.79
C ARG A 4 -20.75 2.74 4.74
N ARG A 5 -19.82 3.63 5.10
CA ARG A 5 -18.77 4.09 4.19
C ARG A 5 -17.97 2.89 3.66
N PRO A 6 -17.63 2.88 2.36
CA PRO A 6 -16.77 1.82 1.81
C PRO A 6 -15.39 1.85 2.49
N LYS A 7 -14.82 0.66 2.71
CA LYS A 7 -13.58 0.48 3.48
C LYS A 7 -12.37 0.26 2.58
N ILE A 8 -11.23 0.78 3.03
CA ILE A 8 -9.90 0.53 2.49
C ILE A 8 -9.07 -0.13 3.59
N ALA A 9 -8.43 -1.26 3.28
CA ALA A 9 -7.48 -1.89 4.19
C ALA A 9 -6.11 -1.23 4.04
N ALA A 10 -5.63 -0.55 5.08
CA ALA A 10 -4.24 -0.13 5.16
C ALA A 10 -3.40 -1.31 5.68
N LEU A 11 -2.61 -1.92 4.81
CA LEU A 11 -1.76 -3.06 5.16
C LEU A 11 -0.45 -2.54 5.75
N ILE A 12 -0.28 -2.75 7.06
CA ILE A 12 0.79 -2.13 7.84
C ILE A 12 1.41 -3.15 8.80
N ALA A 13 2.74 -3.14 8.89
CA ALA A 13 3.51 -3.87 9.91
C ALA A 13 4.56 -2.94 10.54
N ASP A 14 5.40 -3.48 11.42
CA ASP A 14 6.43 -2.71 12.12
C ASP A 14 7.36 -1.95 11.17
N ALA A 15 7.75 -0.76 11.60
CA ALA A 15 8.64 0.16 10.89
C ALA A 15 8.08 0.63 9.54
N PHE A 16 6.78 0.93 9.49
CA PHE A 16 6.18 1.65 8.37
C PHE A 16 6.51 3.14 8.46
N GLN A 17 6.50 3.82 7.31
CA GLN A 17 6.72 5.26 7.21
C GLN A 17 5.42 6.01 7.49
N GLU A 18 5.40 6.86 8.53
CA GLU A 18 4.18 7.52 9.02
C GLU A 18 3.48 8.39 7.97
N GLU A 19 4.22 9.20 7.22
CA GLU A 19 3.67 10.12 6.23
C GLU A 19 2.93 9.38 5.10
N GLU A 20 3.38 8.18 4.78
CA GLU A 20 2.85 7.34 3.71
C GLU A 20 1.51 6.69 4.05
N TYR A 21 1.14 6.72 5.32
CA TYR A 21 -0.14 6.29 5.84
C TYR A 21 -1.05 7.47 6.18
N PHE A 22 -0.58 8.39 7.02
CA PHE A 22 -1.45 9.44 7.57
C PHE A 22 -1.96 10.42 6.53
N PHE A 23 -1.14 10.83 5.56
CA PHE A 23 -1.59 11.76 4.52
C PHE A 23 -2.64 11.13 3.59
N PRO A 24 -2.43 9.95 3.00
CA PRO A 24 -3.48 9.31 2.21
C PRO A 24 -4.73 8.99 3.04
N LYS A 25 -4.60 8.57 4.29
CA LYS A 25 -5.74 8.30 5.18
C LYS A 25 -6.66 9.52 5.32
N VAL A 26 -6.08 10.70 5.57
CA VAL A 26 -6.86 11.94 5.69
C VAL A 26 -7.63 12.20 4.39
N ALA A 27 -6.96 12.17 3.24
CA ALA A 27 -7.59 12.41 1.94
C ALA A 27 -8.70 11.40 1.61
N LEU A 28 -8.49 10.12 1.95
CA LEU A 28 -9.48 9.06 1.75
C LEU A 28 -10.69 9.24 2.67
N ASN A 29 -10.48 9.61 3.94
CA ASN A 29 -11.57 9.90 4.86
C ASN A 29 -12.42 11.10 4.42
N GLU A 30 -11.79 12.16 3.92
CA GLU A 30 -12.47 13.33 3.35
C GLU A 30 -13.26 12.96 2.09
N ALA A 31 -12.74 12.02 1.30
CA ALA A 31 -13.42 11.52 0.10
C ALA A 31 -14.57 10.53 0.39
N GLY A 32 -14.81 10.18 1.67
CA GLY A 32 -15.92 9.33 2.08
C GLY A 32 -15.59 7.86 2.28
N TYR A 33 -14.32 7.49 2.38
CA TYR A 33 -13.87 6.11 2.64
C TYR A 33 -13.41 5.96 4.08
N ASP A 34 -13.66 4.82 4.71
CA ASP A 34 -13.07 4.46 6.01
C ASP A 34 -11.77 3.68 5.78
N VAL A 35 -10.70 4.09 6.47
CA VAL A 35 -9.41 3.41 6.40
C VAL A 35 -9.19 2.58 7.66
N GLU A 36 -9.16 1.27 7.52
CA GLU A 36 -8.97 0.28 8.58
C GLU A 36 -7.54 -0.28 8.54
N VAL A 37 -6.83 -0.23 9.65
CA VAL A 37 -5.46 -0.79 9.75
C VAL A 37 -5.54 -2.31 9.86
N VAL A 38 -4.96 -2.99 8.89
CA VAL A 38 -4.91 -4.46 8.83
C VAL A 38 -3.45 -4.91 8.86
N SER A 39 -3.14 -5.88 9.71
CA SER A 39 -1.78 -6.42 9.86
C SER A 39 -1.78 -7.94 9.98
N SER A 40 -0.62 -8.57 9.89
CA SER A 40 -0.46 -10.01 10.11
C SER A 40 -0.94 -10.44 11.51
N ARG A 41 -0.89 -9.52 12.48
CA ARG A 41 -1.26 -9.74 13.88
C ARG A 41 -2.06 -8.54 14.43
N LYS A 42 -2.68 -8.71 15.59
CA LYS A 42 -3.55 -7.68 16.22
C LYS A 42 -2.78 -6.69 17.11
N GLU A 43 -1.57 -7.02 17.52
CA GLU A 43 -0.74 -6.16 18.37
C GLU A 43 -0.39 -4.85 17.66
N PRO A 44 -0.23 -3.74 18.40
CA PRO A 44 0.19 -2.46 17.84
C PRO A 44 1.51 -2.58 17.08
N VAL A 45 1.63 -1.83 15.98
CA VAL A 45 2.81 -1.80 15.13
C VAL A 45 3.61 -0.51 15.34
N GLU A 46 4.92 -0.59 15.13
CA GLU A 46 5.83 0.53 15.31
C GLU A 46 5.73 1.53 14.15
N ILE A 47 5.56 2.81 14.52
CA ILE A 47 5.58 3.96 13.61
C ILE A 47 7.01 4.46 13.48
N TYR A 48 7.43 4.76 12.26
CA TYR A 48 8.73 5.36 11.98
C TYR A 48 8.59 6.62 11.12
N SER A 49 9.43 7.62 11.46
CA SER A 49 9.75 8.72 10.57
C SER A 49 11.17 8.50 10.08
N TYR A 50 11.32 8.04 8.84
CA TYR A 50 12.56 7.53 8.26
C TYR A 50 13.18 6.41 9.12
N PHE A 51 14.21 6.68 9.90
CA PHE A 51 14.91 5.70 10.75
C PHE A 51 14.61 5.87 12.24
N THR A 52 13.77 6.82 12.61
CA THR A 52 13.42 7.11 14.00
C THR A 52 12.05 6.56 14.34
N ARG A 53 11.98 5.71 15.37
CA ARG A 53 10.69 5.26 15.90
C ARG A 53 9.99 6.43 16.59
N THR A 54 8.77 6.74 16.16
CA THR A 54 7.98 7.87 16.67
C THR A 54 6.81 7.45 17.56
N GLY A 55 6.37 6.19 17.48
CA GLY A 55 5.26 5.73 18.29
C GLY A 55 4.79 4.31 17.99
N LEU A 56 3.56 4.06 18.37
CA LEU A 56 2.80 2.84 18.08
C LEU A 56 1.47 3.18 17.43
N LEU A 57 1.02 2.36 16.50
CA LEU A 57 -0.29 2.42 15.85
C LEU A 57 -1.07 1.16 16.20
N ASP A 58 -2.28 1.33 16.70
CA ASP A 58 -3.18 0.21 16.95
C ASP A 58 -3.62 -0.43 15.62
N VAL A 59 -3.68 -1.74 15.63
CA VAL A 59 -4.19 -2.54 14.51
C VAL A 59 -5.69 -2.76 14.73
N ASP A 60 -6.50 -2.34 13.75
CA ASP A 60 -7.95 -2.49 13.81
C ASP A 60 -8.36 -3.96 13.61
N ARG A 61 -7.62 -4.69 12.76
CA ARG A 61 -7.96 -6.08 12.41
C ARG A 61 -6.72 -6.90 12.07
N ALA A 62 -6.64 -8.12 12.59
CA ALA A 62 -5.67 -9.10 12.10
C ALA A 62 -6.09 -9.61 10.71
N ILE A 63 -5.12 -9.97 9.86
CA ILE A 63 -5.37 -10.44 8.49
C ILE A 63 -6.30 -11.66 8.44
N MET A 64 -6.25 -12.52 9.46
CA MET A 64 -7.13 -13.69 9.56
C MET A 64 -8.61 -13.33 9.75
N GLU A 65 -8.90 -12.12 10.21
CA GLU A 65 -10.25 -11.61 10.46
C GLU A 65 -10.75 -10.72 9.32
N ALA A 66 -9.85 -10.29 8.42
CA ALA A 66 -10.16 -9.42 7.30
C ALA A 66 -10.66 -10.25 6.10
N ARG A 67 -11.81 -9.87 5.54
CA ARG A 67 -12.34 -10.50 4.34
C ARG A 67 -12.17 -9.59 3.14
N PRO A 68 -11.55 -10.04 2.03
CA PRO A 68 -11.29 -9.20 0.86
C PRO A 68 -12.53 -8.48 0.30
N GLU A 69 -13.70 -9.11 0.41
CA GLU A 69 -14.97 -8.55 -0.05
C GLU A 69 -15.48 -7.35 0.75
N ASP A 70 -14.95 -7.13 1.95
CA ASP A 70 -15.33 -5.98 2.78
C ASP A 70 -14.59 -4.69 2.38
N TYR A 71 -13.63 -4.78 1.43
CA TYR A 71 -12.77 -3.65 1.05
C TYR A 71 -12.84 -3.32 -0.45
N VAL A 72 -12.94 -2.03 -0.73
CA VAL A 72 -12.91 -1.52 -2.11
C VAL A 72 -11.48 -1.30 -2.62
N GLY A 73 -10.48 -1.46 -1.77
CA GLY A 73 -9.07 -1.34 -2.10
C GLY A 73 -8.16 -1.56 -0.91
N VAL A 74 -6.86 -1.54 -1.17
CA VAL A 74 -5.79 -1.55 -0.16
C VAL A 74 -4.89 -0.33 -0.32
N LEU A 75 -4.41 0.19 0.80
CA LEU A 75 -3.33 1.17 0.90
C LEU A 75 -2.12 0.47 1.50
N ILE A 76 -0.98 0.52 0.82
CA ILE A 76 0.25 -0.14 1.25
C ILE A 76 1.35 0.93 1.40
N PRO A 77 1.54 1.47 2.62
CA PRO A 77 2.68 2.32 2.93
C PRO A 77 4.00 1.55 2.84
N GLY A 78 5.07 2.25 2.63
CA GLY A 78 6.41 1.68 2.67
C GLY A 78 7.01 1.69 4.07
N GLY A 79 8.22 2.16 4.15
CA GLY A 79 9.07 2.09 5.34
C GLY A 79 10.13 0.99 5.22
N ALA A 80 11.06 0.97 6.18
CA ALA A 80 12.24 0.11 6.08
C ALA A 80 11.91 -1.39 6.16
N ARG A 81 10.88 -1.79 6.92
CA ARG A 81 10.61 -3.21 7.20
C ARG A 81 9.19 -3.65 6.89
N SER A 82 8.19 -2.78 7.08
CA SER A 82 6.77 -3.13 6.99
C SER A 82 6.40 -3.93 5.73
N PRO A 83 6.73 -3.50 4.50
CA PRO A 83 6.33 -4.24 3.30
C PRO A 83 6.97 -5.62 3.19
N ALA A 84 8.21 -5.78 3.67
CA ALA A 84 8.91 -7.06 3.66
C ALA A 84 8.27 -8.03 4.66
N LEU A 85 8.01 -7.58 5.89
CA LEU A 85 7.33 -8.38 6.92
C LEU A 85 5.95 -8.86 6.46
N LEU A 86 5.18 -7.97 5.82
CA LEU A 86 3.87 -8.33 5.27
C LEU A 86 3.98 -9.35 4.13
N ALA A 87 5.00 -9.23 3.29
CA ALA A 87 5.21 -10.13 2.16
C ALA A 87 5.66 -11.55 2.56
N GLU A 88 6.16 -11.73 3.78
CA GLU A 88 6.48 -13.05 4.36
C GLU A 88 5.22 -13.82 4.79
N ASP A 89 4.10 -13.12 5.01
CA ASP A 89 2.82 -13.74 5.37
C ASP A 89 1.99 -14.02 4.12
N SER A 90 1.87 -15.31 3.76
CA SER A 90 1.10 -15.73 2.59
C SER A 90 -0.37 -15.33 2.64
N ARG A 91 -0.95 -15.14 3.83
CA ARG A 91 -2.33 -14.68 4.01
C ARG A 91 -2.48 -13.24 3.54
N VAL A 92 -1.46 -12.39 3.80
CA VAL A 92 -1.43 -10.99 3.35
C VAL A 92 -1.29 -10.93 1.83
N THR A 93 -0.37 -11.71 1.24
CA THR A 93 -0.19 -11.72 -0.22
C THR A 93 -1.44 -12.24 -0.94
N THR A 94 -2.10 -13.28 -0.39
CA THR A 94 -3.39 -13.79 -0.90
C THR A 94 -4.49 -12.73 -0.79
N PHE A 95 -4.59 -12.04 0.35
CA PHE A 95 -5.57 -10.97 0.53
C PHE A 95 -5.41 -9.85 -0.53
N VAL A 96 -4.18 -9.43 -0.82
CA VAL A 96 -3.89 -8.44 -1.89
C VAL A 96 -4.33 -8.97 -3.26
N GLN A 97 -4.06 -10.25 -3.56
CA GLN A 97 -4.50 -10.90 -4.79
C GLN A 97 -6.02 -10.88 -4.92
N ASP A 98 -6.73 -11.27 -3.87
CA ASP A 98 -8.19 -11.37 -3.86
C ASP A 98 -8.85 -10.00 -4.00
N VAL A 99 -8.37 -8.97 -3.29
CA VAL A 99 -8.84 -7.59 -3.46
C VAL A 99 -8.60 -7.12 -4.90
N SER A 100 -7.40 -7.39 -5.46
CA SER A 100 -7.07 -7.02 -6.85
C SER A 100 -7.96 -7.74 -7.88
N ALA A 101 -8.20 -9.05 -7.70
CA ALA A 101 -9.03 -9.87 -8.60
C ALA A 101 -10.49 -9.42 -8.63
N ARG A 102 -10.99 -8.89 -7.50
CA ARG A 102 -12.34 -8.29 -7.39
C ARG A 102 -12.41 -6.87 -7.96
N GLY A 103 -11.32 -6.39 -8.54
CA GLY A 103 -11.20 -5.03 -9.08
C GLY A 103 -10.88 -3.98 -8.01
N GLY A 104 -10.61 -4.33 -6.74
CA GLY A 104 -10.22 -3.39 -5.68
C GLY A 104 -8.97 -2.59 -6.07
N VAL A 105 -8.89 -1.32 -5.64
CA VAL A 105 -7.71 -0.48 -5.90
C VAL A 105 -6.53 -0.99 -5.08
N ILE A 106 -5.37 -1.13 -5.70
CA ILE A 106 -4.10 -1.45 -5.05
C ILE A 106 -3.24 -0.20 -5.10
N ALA A 107 -3.15 0.49 -3.97
CA ALA A 107 -2.41 1.74 -3.83
C ALA A 107 -1.13 1.52 -3.01
N CYS A 108 0.03 1.75 -3.62
CA CYS A 108 1.33 1.51 -3.00
C CYS A 108 2.21 2.75 -3.08
N VAL A 109 2.89 3.08 -2.01
CA VAL A 109 3.87 4.17 -2.01
C VAL A 109 5.22 3.67 -1.50
N CYS A 110 6.30 4.21 -2.08
CA CYS A 110 7.68 3.92 -1.68
C CYS A 110 7.97 2.41 -1.77
N ARG A 111 8.47 1.80 -0.70
CA ARG A 111 8.65 0.35 -0.60
C ARG A 111 7.36 -0.46 -0.49
N GLY A 112 6.20 0.16 -0.26
CA GLY A 112 4.92 -0.53 -0.31
C GLY A 112 4.68 -1.27 -1.62
N SER A 113 5.26 -0.79 -2.71
CA SER A 113 5.25 -1.44 -4.03
C SER A 113 5.90 -2.84 -4.04
N LEU A 114 6.78 -3.15 -3.07
CA LEU A 114 7.36 -4.49 -2.89
C LEU A 114 6.29 -5.54 -2.56
N LEU A 115 5.34 -5.21 -1.67
CA LEU A 115 4.26 -6.14 -1.33
C LEU A 115 3.38 -6.42 -2.55
N ALA A 116 3.06 -5.42 -3.37
CA ALA A 116 2.31 -5.63 -4.61
C ALA A 116 3.05 -6.54 -5.60
N ALA A 117 4.37 -6.35 -5.75
CA ALA A 117 5.21 -7.19 -6.59
C ALA A 117 5.22 -8.65 -6.09
N ARG A 118 5.46 -8.86 -4.80
CA ARG A 118 5.48 -10.20 -4.18
C ARG A 118 4.11 -10.86 -4.14
N SER A 119 3.03 -10.07 -4.12
CA SER A 119 1.66 -10.56 -4.32
C SER A 119 1.32 -10.86 -5.79
N LYS A 120 2.25 -10.65 -6.73
CA LYS A 120 2.09 -10.95 -8.18
C LYS A 120 0.91 -10.20 -8.85
N VAL A 121 0.45 -9.09 -8.26
CA VAL A 121 -0.65 -8.30 -8.83
C VAL A 121 -0.18 -7.25 -9.84
N VAL A 122 1.12 -7.23 -10.14
CA VAL A 122 1.78 -6.23 -11.01
C VAL A 122 2.11 -6.75 -12.42
N ALA A 123 1.90 -8.04 -12.69
CA ALA A 123 2.22 -8.64 -13.97
C ALA A 123 1.53 -7.93 -15.14
N SER A 124 2.29 -7.59 -16.18
CA SER A 124 1.83 -6.84 -17.35
C SER A 124 1.20 -5.48 -17.02
N ARG A 125 1.68 -4.84 -15.96
CA ARG A 125 1.26 -3.49 -15.54
C ARG A 125 2.45 -2.55 -15.43
N ARG A 126 2.19 -1.28 -15.68
CA ARG A 126 3.13 -0.20 -15.42
C ARG A 126 3.09 0.15 -13.93
N MET A 127 4.26 0.35 -13.34
CA MET A 127 4.35 0.76 -11.93
C MET A 127 5.65 1.52 -11.64
N THR A 128 5.68 2.15 -10.48
CA THR A 128 6.87 2.74 -9.87
C THR A 128 6.92 2.40 -8.38
N GLY A 129 7.99 2.78 -7.70
CA GLY A 129 8.18 2.58 -6.27
C GLY A 129 9.52 3.15 -5.84
N PHE A 130 9.94 2.88 -4.61
CA PHE A 130 11.22 3.34 -4.11
C PHE A 130 12.38 2.76 -4.94
N ASN A 131 13.25 3.64 -5.42
CA ASN A 131 14.36 3.28 -6.30
C ASN A 131 15.60 4.16 -6.09
N ASP A 132 15.94 4.48 -4.85
CA ASP A 132 17.20 5.18 -4.51
C ASP A 132 18.33 4.16 -4.35
N ASN A 133 18.88 3.71 -5.49
CA ASN A 133 19.97 2.75 -5.54
C ASN A 133 21.28 3.29 -4.95
N ALA A 134 21.46 4.61 -4.90
CA ALA A 134 22.69 5.22 -4.42
C ALA A 134 22.76 5.22 -2.89
N SER A 135 21.64 5.55 -2.25
CA SER A 135 21.57 5.68 -0.78
C SER A 135 21.15 4.38 -0.08
N TYR A 136 20.27 3.58 -0.72
CA TYR A 136 19.65 2.40 -0.08
C TYR A 136 19.45 1.26 -1.10
N PRO A 137 20.54 0.67 -1.62
CA PRO A 137 20.45 -0.34 -2.68
C PRO A 137 19.65 -1.59 -2.27
N GLU A 138 19.66 -1.94 -0.97
CA GLU A 138 18.95 -3.08 -0.43
C GLU A 138 17.43 -2.84 -0.26
N LEU A 139 17.00 -1.59 -0.40
CA LEU A 139 15.59 -1.21 -0.21
C LEU A 139 14.83 -0.98 -1.51
N VAL A 140 15.51 -1.04 -2.64
CA VAL A 140 14.87 -0.78 -3.95
C VAL A 140 13.85 -1.86 -4.33
N VAL A 141 12.83 -1.43 -5.08
CA VAL A 141 11.69 -2.27 -5.43
C VAL A 141 11.77 -2.78 -6.87
N GLN A 142 12.47 -2.07 -7.74
CA GLN A 142 12.48 -2.33 -9.18
C GLN A 142 12.82 -3.78 -9.55
N PRO A 143 13.86 -4.43 -8.99
CA PRO A 143 14.19 -5.82 -9.36
C PRO A 143 13.05 -6.80 -9.05
N ASP A 144 12.38 -6.68 -7.89
CA ASP A 144 11.24 -7.51 -7.53
C ASP A 144 10.05 -7.26 -8.45
N ALA A 145 9.79 -6.00 -8.82
CA ALA A 145 8.71 -5.62 -9.71
C ALA A 145 8.89 -6.18 -11.12
N GLU A 146 10.09 -6.05 -11.70
CA GLU A 146 10.43 -6.58 -13.02
C GLU A 146 10.41 -8.11 -13.03
N ALA A 147 10.93 -8.76 -11.98
CA ALA A 147 10.86 -10.21 -11.82
C ALA A 147 9.40 -10.71 -11.71
N ALA A 148 8.49 -9.90 -11.18
CA ALA A 148 7.06 -10.18 -11.13
C ALA A 148 6.32 -9.83 -12.44
N GLY A 149 7.03 -9.39 -13.48
CA GLY A 149 6.49 -9.09 -14.80
C GLY A 149 5.91 -7.68 -14.96
N ALA A 150 6.28 -6.75 -14.10
CA ALA A 150 5.89 -5.34 -14.24
C ALA A 150 6.76 -4.61 -15.26
N THR A 151 6.20 -3.56 -15.86
CA THR A 151 6.96 -2.56 -16.61
C THR A 151 7.29 -1.39 -15.66
N TRP A 152 8.56 -1.24 -15.32
CA TRP A 152 9.00 -0.16 -14.46
C TRP A 152 8.94 1.20 -15.17
N VAL A 153 8.42 2.22 -14.48
CA VAL A 153 8.36 3.59 -14.95
C VAL A 153 9.27 4.44 -14.07
N GLN A 154 10.36 4.93 -14.69
CA GLN A 154 11.35 5.77 -14.03
C GLN A 154 10.82 7.21 -13.88
N ASP A 155 11.21 7.88 -12.79
CA ASP A 155 11.02 9.33 -12.55
C ASP A 155 9.56 9.86 -12.60
N ALA A 156 8.58 8.96 -12.51
CA ALA A 156 7.17 9.35 -12.43
C ALA A 156 6.75 9.62 -10.97
N PRO A 157 6.07 10.75 -10.67
CA PRO A 157 5.58 11.03 -9.33
C PRO A 157 4.45 10.08 -8.91
N VAL A 158 3.62 9.66 -9.87
CA VAL A 158 2.54 8.68 -9.71
C VAL A 158 2.38 7.91 -11.01
N VAL A 159 2.17 6.60 -10.91
CA VAL A 159 1.78 5.76 -12.05
C VAL A 159 0.44 5.10 -11.72
N VAL A 160 -0.50 5.25 -12.64
CA VAL A 160 -1.80 4.58 -12.59
C VAL A 160 -1.88 3.61 -13.77
N ASP A 161 -2.16 2.35 -13.49
CA ASP A 161 -2.45 1.33 -14.49
C ASP A 161 -3.64 0.49 -14.03
N ARG A 162 -4.80 0.75 -14.63
CA ARG A 162 -6.08 0.15 -14.21
C ARG A 162 -6.35 0.43 -12.73
N ASN A 163 -6.46 -0.60 -11.88
CA ASN A 163 -6.67 -0.48 -10.44
C ASN A 163 -5.36 -0.46 -9.61
N LEU A 164 -4.20 -0.36 -10.24
CA LEU A 164 -2.91 -0.22 -9.56
C LEU A 164 -2.47 1.24 -9.57
N VAL A 165 -2.25 1.83 -8.39
CA VAL A 165 -1.77 3.20 -8.20
C VAL A 165 -0.47 3.14 -7.42
N THR A 166 0.63 3.62 -7.99
CA THR A 166 1.94 3.56 -7.34
C THR A 166 2.64 4.92 -7.34
N SER A 167 3.42 5.20 -6.29
CA SER A 167 4.23 6.41 -6.15
C SER A 167 5.58 6.07 -5.52
N PRO A 168 6.69 6.72 -5.92
CA PRO A 168 8.01 6.36 -5.43
C PRO A 168 8.34 6.95 -4.05
N HIS A 169 7.66 8.03 -3.61
CA HIS A 169 8.10 8.77 -2.44
C HIS A 169 6.96 9.56 -1.77
N PRO A 170 6.94 9.71 -0.42
CA PRO A 170 5.92 10.47 0.30
C PRO A 170 5.83 11.95 -0.10
N ARG A 171 6.89 12.56 -0.65
CA ARG A 171 6.83 13.93 -1.20
C ARG A 171 5.75 14.11 -2.29
N HIS A 172 5.27 13.03 -2.87
CA HIS A 172 4.20 13.04 -3.87
C HIS A 172 2.82 12.69 -3.28
N SER A 173 2.65 12.69 -1.95
CA SER A 173 1.44 12.24 -1.26
C SER A 173 0.16 12.92 -1.74
N ALA A 174 0.20 14.20 -2.08
CA ALA A 174 -0.96 14.92 -2.60
C ALA A 174 -1.44 14.34 -3.94
N ALA A 175 -0.54 14.17 -4.90
CA ALA A 175 -0.85 13.60 -6.21
C ALA A 175 -1.24 12.12 -6.10
N PHE A 176 -0.55 11.36 -5.23
CA PHE A 176 -0.85 9.95 -4.97
C PHE A 176 -2.25 9.77 -4.37
N SER A 177 -2.59 10.54 -3.34
CA SER A 177 -3.92 10.48 -2.71
C SER A 177 -5.04 10.84 -3.68
N ALA A 178 -4.84 11.89 -4.50
CA ALA A 178 -5.80 12.28 -5.53
C ALA A 178 -6.02 11.15 -6.56
N ALA A 179 -4.94 10.50 -7.01
CA ALA A 179 -5.01 9.39 -7.95
C ALA A 179 -5.74 8.17 -7.36
N ILE A 180 -5.56 7.88 -6.07
CA ILE A 180 -6.31 6.81 -5.38
C ILE A 180 -7.81 7.12 -5.39
N VAL A 181 -8.19 8.35 -4.98
CA VAL A 181 -9.59 8.77 -4.92
C VAL A 181 -10.23 8.70 -6.31
N GLU A 182 -9.53 9.13 -7.37
CA GLU A 182 -10.00 9.03 -8.75
C GLU A 182 -10.20 7.56 -9.17
N ALA A 183 -9.23 6.69 -8.91
CA ALA A 183 -9.32 5.27 -9.20
C ALA A 183 -10.47 4.57 -8.47
N LEU A 184 -10.81 5.01 -7.25
CA LEU A 184 -11.94 4.49 -6.47
C LEU A 184 -13.30 4.98 -7.01
N ARG A 185 -13.37 6.20 -7.55
CA ARG A 185 -14.60 6.76 -8.13
C ARG A 185 -14.94 6.24 -9.52
N GLY A 186 -13.93 5.78 -10.23
CA GLY A 186 -14.09 5.23 -11.60
C GLY A 186 -14.62 3.79 -11.67
N LYS A 187 -15.15 3.27 -10.53
CA LYS A 187 -15.66 1.89 -10.39
C LYS A 187 -17.17 1.84 -10.43
#